data_db2bab1621be672809238fb5034d08c3
#
_entry.id   db2bab1621be672809238fb5034d08c3
#
_cell.length_a   1.000
_cell.length_b   1.000
_cell.length_c   1.000
_cell.angle_alpha   90.00
_cell.angle_beta   90.00
_cell.angle_gamma   90.00
#
_symmetry.space_group_name_H-M   'P 1'
#
loop_
_entity.id
_entity.type
_entity.pdbx_description
1 polymer ?
#
loop_
_entity_poly.entity_id
_entity_poly.type
_entity_poly.pdbx_seq_one_letter_code
_entity_poly.pdbx_strand_id
1 'polypeptide(L)'
;NKNVVQNIAFMAQEVRAVENFVDKEADKLYKSCAIQDGAGIRLSVEQLGQADEVLGKRVIYKALVKLAGRAKDIYSVNVYDVYKLINLQTGRKVDSVYGIKAVREYEYIVLERKNRAENTFSDTASNRYRADTELTADAGLVEVHRIDITKCSKDSEVIVDIDKTVYIPEYDKMYSASIKMSVYDNNDNDEELAENASNGKICVNKLNNSYTKYFDYDKLNKLLDIRFKNVEDRIVVSESGNTKKLKKELTDRKIPASHRDEILLVCDNNRVLWACGVRRCEDCRVTGSTKNVF
;
A
#
# COMPACT_ATOMS: atom_id res chain seq x y z
N ASN A 1 -17.97 50.50 32.28
CA ASN A 1 -16.72 51.19 32.09
C ASN A 1 -16.33 51.16 30.61
N LYS A 2 -16.44 52.32 29.90
CA LYS A 2 -16.18 52.43 28.46
C LYS A 2 -14.78 51.93 28.06
N ASN A 3 -13.80 52.18 28.91
CA ASN A 3 -12.40 51.72 28.64
C ASN A 3 -12.22 50.22 28.67
N VAL A 4 -13.00 49.48 29.47
CA VAL A 4 -12.93 48.01 29.52
C VAL A 4 -13.46 47.39 28.21
N VAL A 5 -14.58 47.91 27.71
CA VAL A 5 -15.13 47.42 26.44
C VAL A 5 -14.21 47.71 25.26
N GLN A 6 -13.62 48.92 25.23
CA GLN A 6 -12.63 49.29 24.21
C GLN A 6 -11.38 48.42 24.25
N ASN A 7 -10.83 48.15 25.45
CA ASN A 7 -9.68 47.27 25.61
C ASN A 7 -9.99 45.82 25.17
N ILE A 8 -11.17 45.31 25.54
CA ILE A 8 -11.58 43.96 25.09
C ILE A 8 -11.73 43.93 23.57
N ALA A 9 -12.32 44.93 22.95
CA ALA A 9 -12.46 45.03 21.50
C ALA A 9 -11.10 45.10 20.79
N PHE A 10 -10.17 45.89 21.32
CA PHE A 10 -8.80 45.98 20.84
C PHE A 10 -8.07 44.63 20.93
N MET A 11 -8.11 43.97 22.10
CA MET A 11 -7.51 42.64 22.29
C MET A 11 -8.13 41.60 21.33
N ALA A 12 -9.43 41.64 21.16
CA ALA A 12 -10.11 40.74 20.21
C ALA A 12 -9.66 40.96 18.75
N GLN A 13 -9.36 42.23 18.38
CA GLN A 13 -8.85 42.54 17.06
C GLN A 13 -7.41 42.03 16.87
N GLU A 14 -6.54 42.22 17.87
CA GLU A 14 -5.17 41.71 17.85
C GLU A 14 -5.13 40.16 17.76
N VAL A 15 -5.95 39.49 18.59
CA VAL A 15 -6.05 38.01 18.54
C VAL A 15 -6.51 37.54 17.17
N ARG A 16 -7.49 38.19 16.53
CA ARG A 16 -7.91 37.86 15.16
C ARG A 16 -6.80 38.06 14.12
N ALA A 17 -6.01 39.12 14.28
CA ALA A 17 -4.88 39.36 13.38
C ALA A 17 -3.81 38.25 13.49
N VAL A 18 -3.50 37.80 14.71
CA VAL A 18 -2.60 36.68 14.96
C VAL A 18 -3.17 35.38 14.42
N GLU A 19 -4.46 35.07 14.66
CA GLU A 19 -5.11 33.88 14.11
C GLU A 19 -5.06 33.87 12.59
N ASN A 20 -5.34 34.99 11.92
CA ASN A 20 -5.24 35.12 10.47
C ASN A 20 -3.84 34.86 9.95
N PHE A 21 -2.82 35.31 10.66
CA PHE A 21 -1.42 35.03 10.31
C PHE A 21 -1.11 33.53 10.44
N VAL A 22 -1.45 32.92 11.58
CA VAL A 22 -1.24 31.47 11.82
C VAL A 22 -1.97 30.64 10.77
N ASP A 23 -3.21 31.04 10.41
CA ASP A 23 -4.00 30.33 9.37
C ASP A 23 -3.32 30.38 8.01
N LYS A 24 -2.77 31.53 7.60
CA LYS A 24 -2.09 31.68 6.31
C LYS A 24 -0.81 30.83 6.26
N GLU A 25 -0.02 30.83 7.33
CA GLU A 25 1.21 30.02 7.39
C GLU A 25 0.88 28.52 7.45
N ALA A 26 -0.15 28.13 8.20
CA ALA A 26 -0.62 26.75 8.23
C ALA A 26 -1.17 26.30 6.87
N ASP A 27 -1.77 27.18 6.07
CA ASP A 27 -2.21 26.84 4.71
C ASP A 27 -1.03 26.57 3.76
N LYS A 28 0.05 27.32 3.91
CA LYS A 28 1.28 27.05 3.15
C LYS A 28 1.87 25.69 3.51
N LEU A 29 2.00 25.41 4.79
CA LEU A 29 2.50 24.14 5.31
C LEU A 29 1.57 22.97 4.91
N TYR A 30 0.25 23.15 4.99
CA TYR A 30 -0.72 22.14 4.56
C TYR A 30 -0.56 21.76 3.08
N LYS A 31 -0.35 22.75 2.21
CA LYS A 31 -0.15 22.52 0.76
C LYS A 31 1.11 21.71 0.45
N SER A 32 2.16 21.85 1.26
CA SER A 32 3.41 21.11 1.07
C SER A 32 3.38 19.73 1.71
N CYS A 33 2.81 19.60 2.92
CA CYS A 33 2.90 18.37 3.73
C CYS A 33 1.71 17.41 3.58
N ALA A 34 0.56 17.86 3.02
CA ALA A 34 -0.65 17.07 2.93
C ALA A 34 -0.88 16.50 1.52
N ILE A 35 -1.10 15.20 1.45
CA ILE A 35 -1.48 14.49 0.23
C ILE A 35 -2.90 13.98 0.42
N GLN A 36 -3.81 14.34 -0.52
CA GLN A 36 -5.15 13.77 -0.56
C GLN A 36 -5.07 12.40 -1.22
N ASP A 37 -5.50 11.36 -0.52
CA ASP A 37 -5.50 9.99 -1.02
C ASP A 37 -6.90 9.38 -0.87
N GLY A 38 -7.63 9.32 -1.98
CA GLY A 38 -9.01 8.86 -1.97
C GLY A 38 -9.87 9.61 -0.94
N ALA A 39 -10.43 8.86 0.02
CA ALA A 39 -11.24 9.40 1.12
C ALA A 39 -10.40 9.85 2.34
N GLY A 40 -9.06 9.68 2.30
CA GLY A 40 -8.13 9.98 3.38
C GLY A 40 -7.22 11.19 3.11
N ILE A 41 -6.46 11.58 4.14
CA ILE A 41 -5.41 12.61 4.06
C ILE A 41 -4.16 12.05 4.72
N ARG A 42 -3.03 12.16 4.04
CA ARG A 42 -1.70 11.77 4.53
C ARG A 42 -0.89 13.04 4.83
N LEU A 43 -0.36 13.14 6.03
CA LEU A 43 0.44 14.27 6.49
C LEU A 43 1.89 13.84 6.69
N SER A 44 2.85 14.49 6.04
CA SER A 44 4.28 14.21 6.21
C SER A 44 4.74 14.47 7.64
N VAL A 45 5.28 13.45 8.29
CA VAL A 45 5.79 13.53 9.66
C VAL A 45 7.04 14.40 9.74
N GLU A 46 7.91 14.30 8.73
CA GLU A 46 9.13 15.10 8.67
C GLU A 46 8.80 16.59 8.63
N GLN A 47 7.92 17.01 7.71
CA GLN A 47 7.56 18.42 7.55
C GLN A 47 6.79 18.96 8.76
N LEU A 48 5.90 18.15 9.36
CA LEU A 48 5.21 18.53 10.60
C LEU A 48 6.15 18.61 11.78
N GLY A 49 7.16 17.74 11.86
CA GLY A 49 8.16 17.74 12.94
C GLY A 49 9.18 18.87 12.85
N GLN A 50 9.45 19.37 11.65
CA GLN A 50 10.32 20.53 11.41
C GLN A 50 9.58 21.87 11.60
N ALA A 51 8.25 21.86 11.53
CA ALA A 51 7.44 23.06 11.68
C ALA A 51 7.26 23.43 13.17
N ASP A 52 6.93 24.70 13.40
CA ASP A 52 6.48 25.12 14.72
C ASP A 52 5.24 24.33 15.18
N GLU A 53 5.20 23.98 16.48
CA GLU A 53 4.13 23.17 17.05
C GLU A 53 2.73 23.77 16.81
N VAL A 54 2.61 25.11 16.88
CA VAL A 54 1.34 25.81 16.63
C VAL A 54 0.88 25.59 15.20
N LEU A 55 1.79 25.68 14.22
CA LEU A 55 1.49 25.45 12.80
C LEU A 55 1.16 23.98 12.53
N GLY A 56 1.94 23.05 13.09
CA GLY A 56 1.66 21.61 12.95
C GLY A 56 0.28 21.23 13.48
N LYS A 57 -0.09 21.72 14.66
CA LYS A 57 -1.42 21.52 15.23
C LYS A 57 -2.52 22.16 14.38
N ARG A 58 -2.28 23.35 13.81
CA ARG A 58 -3.26 24.03 12.94
C ARG A 58 -3.46 23.26 11.61
N VAL A 59 -2.42 22.68 11.05
CA VAL A 59 -2.48 21.78 9.88
C VAL A 59 -3.34 20.56 10.17
N ILE A 60 -3.09 19.88 11.31
CA ILE A 60 -3.89 18.72 11.72
C ILE A 60 -5.35 19.11 11.92
N TYR A 61 -5.64 20.23 12.58
CA TYR A 61 -7.00 20.74 12.73
C TYR A 61 -7.69 20.91 11.35
N LYS A 62 -7.02 21.57 10.39
CA LYS A 62 -7.54 21.73 9.02
C LYS A 62 -7.80 20.40 8.33
N ALA A 63 -6.92 19.43 8.47
CA ALA A 63 -7.11 18.08 7.94
C ALA A 63 -8.32 17.37 8.56
N LEU A 64 -8.48 17.45 9.89
CA LEU A 64 -9.65 16.88 10.58
C LEU A 64 -10.96 17.56 10.15
N VAL A 65 -10.98 18.89 10.04
CA VAL A 65 -12.16 19.65 9.56
C VAL A 65 -12.53 19.23 8.13
N LYS A 66 -11.53 19.09 7.26
CA LYS A 66 -11.74 18.69 5.87
C LYS A 66 -12.36 17.29 5.75
N LEU A 67 -11.86 16.33 6.53
CA LEU A 67 -12.40 14.96 6.56
C LEU A 67 -13.76 14.88 7.24
N ALA A 68 -13.96 15.63 8.32
CA ALA A 68 -15.26 15.68 9.01
C ALA A 68 -16.34 16.39 8.21
N GLY A 69 -15.95 17.29 7.29
CA GLY A 69 -16.86 18.20 6.57
C GLY A 69 -17.42 19.32 7.43
N ARG A 70 -16.97 19.47 8.68
CA ARG A 70 -17.42 20.50 9.65
C ARG A 70 -16.37 20.71 10.74
N ALA A 71 -16.34 21.93 11.30
CA ALA A 71 -15.43 22.31 12.38
C ALA A 71 -16.00 22.05 13.79
N LYS A 72 -17.33 21.87 13.92
CA LYS A 72 -17.99 21.68 15.21
C LYS A 72 -17.44 20.42 15.91
N ASP A 73 -17.31 20.44 17.23
CA ASP A 73 -16.87 19.33 18.10
C ASP A 73 -15.44 18.81 17.82
N ILE A 74 -14.62 19.53 17.06
CA ILE A 74 -13.17 19.27 16.96
C ILE A 74 -12.46 20.13 17.98
N TYR A 75 -12.10 19.52 19.11
CA TYR A 75 -11.45 20.20 20.22
C TYR A 75 -9.93 20.08 20.16
N SER A 76 -9.24 20.91 20.93
CA SER A 76 -7.77 20.90 21.03
C SER A 76 -7.21 19.54 21.43
N VAL A 77 -7.92 18.77 22.25
CA VAL A 77 -7.51 17.40 22.64
C VAL A 77 -7.44 16.46 21.44
N ASN A 78 -8.40 16.54 20.52
CA ASN A 78 -8.41 15.69 19.32
C ASN A 78 -7.20 16.00 18.42
N VAL A 79 -6.88 17.28 18.25
CA VAL A 79 -5.73 17.74 17.49
C VAL A 79 -4.42 17.31 18.16
N TYR A 80 -4.34 17.48 19.48
CA TYR A 80 -3.15 17.13 20.25
C TYR A 80 -2.85 15.64 20.25
N ASP A 81 -3.86 14.78 20.33
CA ASP A 81 -3.67 13.33 20.30
C ASP A 81 -3.16 12.86 18.94
N VAL A 82 -3.64 13.46 17.85
CA VAL A 82 -3.09 13.20 16.51
C VAL A 82 -1.65 13.75 16.39
N TYR A 83 -1.39 14.95 16.91
CA TYR A 83 -0.06 15.57 16.87
C TYR A 83 1.01 14.73 17.59
N LYS A 84 0.66 14.10 18.70
CA LYS A 84 1.57 13.18 19.42
C LYS A 84 2.09 12.03 18.54
N LEU A 85 1.34 11.61 17.52
CA LEU A 85 1.74 10.54 16.62
C LEU A 85 3.06 10.84 15.88
N ILE A 86 3.44 12.12 15.73
CA ILE A 86 4.72 12.53 15.11
C ILE A 86 5.90 11.84 15.82
N ASN A 87 5.86 11.78 17.16
CA ASN A 87 6.95 11.27 17.99
C ASN A 87 6.76 9.80 18.41
N LEU A 88 5.68 9.16 17.95
CA LEU A 88 5.40 7.77 18.30
C LEU A 88 5.88 6.79 17.21
N GLN A 89 6.02 5.53 17.60
CA GLN A 89 6.43 4.45 16.70
C GLN A 89 5.36 4.20 15.61
N THR A 90 5.80 3.75 14.46
CA THR A 90 4.94 3.28 13.36
C THR A 90 3.93 2.25 13.85
N GLY A 91 2.69 2.37 13.37
CA GLY A 91 1.57 1.50 13.74
C GLY A 91 0.76 2.00 14.93
N ARG A 92 1.16 3.08 15.62
CA ARG A 92 0.33 3.72 16.66
C ARG A 92 -0.89 4.38 16.03
N LYS A 93 -2.02 4.24 16.72
CA LYS A 93 -3.34 4.66 16.25
C LYS A 93 -4.03 5.52 17.29
N VAL A 94 -4.81 6.48 16.80
CA VAL A 94 -5.68 7.33 17.61
C VAL A 94 -7.04 7.40 16.92
N ASP A 95 -8.10 7.09 17.66
CA ASP A 95 -9.46 7.34 17.19
C ASP A 95 -9.83 8.79 17.53
N SER A 96 -10.19 9.56 16.52
CA SER A 96 -10.58 10.95 16.66
C SER A 96 -12.10 11.12 16.44
N VAL A 97 -12.57 12.36 16.39
CA VAL A 97 -13.98 12.71 16.22
C VAL A 97 -14.54 12.24 14.87
N TYR A 98 -15.83 12.07 14.79
CA TYR A 98 -16.56 11.71 13.56
C TYR A 98 -16.13 10.41 12.89
N GLY A 99 -15.58 9.47 13.68
CA GLY A 99 -15.07 8.20 13.17
C GLY A 99 -13.80 8.34 12.33
N ILE A 100 -13.08 9.45 12.47
CA ILE A 100 -11.77 9.62 11.85
C ILE A 100 -10.76 8.87 12.69
N LYS A 101 -9.96 8.02 12.03
CA LYS A 101 -8.85 7.29 12.60
C LYS A 101 -7.55 7.90 12.10
N ALA A 102 -6.64 8.19 13.01
CA ALA A 102 -5.27 8.61 12.71
C ALA A 102 -4.31 7.46 12.96
N VAL A 103 -3.45 7.17 12.01
CA VAL A 103 -2.44 6.10 12.11
C VAL A 103 -1.06 6.65 11.80
N ARG A 104 -0.07 6.34 12.62
CA ARG A 104 1.33 6.63 12.34
C ARG A 104 1.88 5.57 11.39
N GLU A 105 2.13 5.94 10.15
CA GLU A 105 2.78 5.11 9.15
C GLU A 105 4.13 5.73 8.79
N TYR A 106 5.17 4.96 8.72
CA TYR A 106 6.57 5.36 8.49
C TYR A 106 6.82 6.88 8.38
N GLU A 107 6.58 7.48 7.21
CA GLU A 107 6.84 8.88 6.89
C GLU A 107 5.60 9.77 7.01
N TYR A 108 4.42 9.15 7.28
CA TYR A 108 3.15 9.86 7.28
C TYR A 108 2.32 9.60 8.54
N ILE A 109 1.46 10.56 8.88
CA ILE A 109 0.25 10.33 9.66
C ILE A 109 -0.89 10.23 8.67
N VAL A 110 -1.56 9.09 8.64
CA VAL A 110 -2.71 8.83 7.76
C VAL A 110 -3.99 9.08 8.54
N LEU A 111 -4.84 9.94 8.01
CA LEU A 111 -6.15 10.27 8.56
C LEU A 111 -7.22 9.70 7.63
N GLU A 112 -8.05 8.78 8.13
CA GLU A 112 -9.10 8.13 7.38
C GLU A 112 -10.42 8.19 8.14
N ARG A 113 -11.51 8.34 7.42
CA ARG A 113 -12.85 8.24 8.01
C ARG A 113 -13.33 6.80 7.89
N LYS A 114 -13.69 6.17 9.03
CA LYS A 114 -14.36 4.86 8.99
C LYS A 114 -15.65 4.98 8.20
N ASN A 115 -15.71 4.33 7.05
CA ASN A 115 -16.96 4.20 6.32
C ASN A 115 -17.91 3.32 7.15
N ARG A 116 -19.15 3.76 7.33
CA ARG A 116 -20.20 3.02 8.04
C ARG A 116 -20.51 1.64 7.42
N ALA A 117 -19.96 1.37 6.23
CA ALA A 117 -20.14 0.12 5.51
C ALA A 117 -19.29 -1.04 6.03
N GLU A 118 -18.21 -0.80 6.81
CA GLU A 118 -17.37 -1.88 7.34
C GLU A 118 -17.94 -2.57 8.59
N ASN A 119 -18.99 -2.02 9.21
CA ASN A 119 -19.65 -2.64 10.38
C ASN A 119 -20.87 -3.51 10.03
N THR A 120 -21.13 -3.81 8.76
CA THR A 120 -22.25 -4.67 8.34
C THR A 120 -21.82 -5.98 7.69
N PHE A 121 -20.52 -6.34 7.75
CA PHE A 121 -20.00 -7.59 7.19
C PHE A 121 -19.66 -8.66 8.23
N SER A 122 -20.36 -8.67 9.38
CA SER A 122 -20.22 -9.78 10.33
C SER A 122 -21.43 -10.69 10.43
N ASP A 123 -22.56 -10.44 9.73
CA ASP A 123 -23.71 -11.36 9.81
C ASP A 123 -24.60 -11.25 8.56
N THR A 124 -24.17 -11.74 7.40
CA THR A 124 -25.04 -12.33 6.37
C THR A 124 -24.21 -12.81 5.18
N ALA A 125 -23.55 -13.94 5.34
CA ALA A 125 -23.05 -14.70 4.21
C ALA A 125 -24.07 -15.78 3.88
N SER A 126 -25.03 -15.50 3.01
CA SER A 126 -25.77 -16.53 2.33
C SER A 126 -25.85 -16.25 0.84
N ASN A 127 -25.26 -17.20 0.11
CA ASN A 127 -25.54 -17.58 -1.28
C ASN A 127 -25.21 -16.62 -2.42
N ARG A 128 -24.13 -16.95 -3.11
CA ARG A 128 -24.08 -17.27 -4.55
C ARG A 128 -22.68 -17.03 -5.09
N TYR A 129 -21.94 -18.09 -5.42
CA TYR A 129 -21.54 -18.49 -6.77
C TYR A 129 -20.60 -19.70 -6.70
N ARG A 130 -20.95 -20.70 -7.51
CA ARG A 130 -20.19 -21.90 -7.77
C ARG A 130 -19.13 -21.59 -8.81
N ALA A 131 -17.88 -21.84 -8.48
CA ALA A 131 -16.85 -22.35 -9.37
C ALA A 131 -15.78 -22.93 -8.46
N ASP A 132 -15.38 -24.16 -8.70
CA ASP A 132 -14.47 -25.03 -7.99
C ASP A 132 -13.49 -24.36 -7.00
N THR A 133 -13.96 -24.16 -5.77
CA THR A 133 -13.15 -23.62 -4.68
C THR A 133 -13.12 -24.69 -3.60
N GLU A 134 -12.00 -25.36 -3.43
CA GLU A 134 -11.76 -26.20 -2.26
C GLU A 134 -11.71 -25.30 -1.01
N LEU A 135 -12.69 -25.50 -0.14
CA LEU A 135 -12.82 -24.86 1.17
C LEU A 135 -11.82 -25.49 2.13
N THR A 136 -10.75 -24.77 2.48
CA THR A 136 -10.05 -25.03 3.73
C THR A 136 -10.69 -24.16 4.81
N ALA A 137 -11.37 -24.80 5.76
CA ALA A 137 -11.94 -24.18 6.95
C ALA A 137 -10.79 -23.59 7.80
N ASP A 138 -10.97 -22.33 8.25
CA ASP A 138 -10.20 -21.59 9.26
C ASP A 138 -9.29 -20.45 8.79
N ALA A 139 -9.68 -19.68 7.77
CA ALA A 139 -9.23 -18.30 7.59
C ALA A 139 -10.18 -17.64 6.61
N GLY A 140 -10.59 -16.39 6.85
CA GLY A 140 -11.55 -15.68 6.00
C GLY A 140 -11.26 -15.90 4.53
N LEU A 141 -12.31 -16.04 3.73
CA LEU A 141 -12.30 -16.34 2.28
C LEU A 141 -11.23 -15.50 1.55
N VAL A 142 -10.07 -16.10 1.33
CA VAL A 142 -9.05 -15.56 0.43
C VAL A 142 -9.40 -16.05 -0.96
N GLU A 143 -9.77 -15.14 -1.84
CA GLU A 143 -9.99 -15.45 -3.25
C GLU A 143 -8.68 -15.91 -3.88
N VAL A 144 -8.64 -17.14 -4.35
CA VAL A 144 -7.45 -17.78 -4.95
C VAL A 144 -7.76 -18.09 -6.39
N HIS A 145 -7.01 -17.47 -7.31
CA HIS A 145 -7.02 -17.83 -8.73
C HIS A 145 -5.92 -18.86 -8.98
N ARG A 146 -6.31 -20.11 -9.18
CA ARG A 146 -5.37 -21.19 -9.48
C ARG A 146 -5.13 -21.28 -10.97
N ILE A 147 -3.89 -21.19 -11.39
CA ILE A 147 -3.47 -21.11 -12.78
C ILE A 147 -2.57 -22.29 -13.14
N ASP A 148 -2.96 -23.01 -14.20
CA ASP A 148 -2.14 -24.03 -14.82
C ASP A 148 -1.22 -23.38 -15.87
N ILE A 149 0.05 -23.19 -15.50
CA ILE A 149 1.03 -22.54 -16.36
C ILE A 149 1.50 -23.40 -17.54
N THR A 150 1.08 -24.67 -17.62
CA THR A 150 1.34 -25.49 -18.83
C THR A 150 0.53 -24.99 -20.04
N LYS A 151 -0.52 -24.19 -19.79
CA LYS A 151 -1.34 -23.56 -20.85
C LYS A 151 -0.71 -22.28 -21.40
N CYS A 152 0.33 -21.75 -20.74
CA CYS A 152 1.06 -20.59 -21.21
C CYS A 152 2.07 -21.03 -22.30
N SER A 153 2.14 -20.28 -23.39
CA SER A 153 3.16 -20.39 -24.43
C SER A 153 3.50 -18.99 -24.95
N LYS A 154 4.46 -18.91 -25.87
CA LYS A 154 4.81 -17.65 -26.54
C LYS A 154 3.60 -17.04 -27.27
N ASP A 155 2.77 -17.88 -27.89
CA ASP A 155 1.61 -17.49 -28.68
C ASP A 155 0.29 -17.55 -27.91
N SER A 156 0.33 -18.00 -26.65
CA SER A 156 -0.84 -18.15 -25.79
C SER A 156 -0.56 -17.59 -24.40
N GLU A 157 -0.96 -16.37 -24.19
CA GLU A 157 -0.86 -15.69 -22.90
C GLU A 157 -2.06 -16.01 -22.03
N VAL A 158 -1.84 -16.19 -20.74
CA VAL A 158 -2.89 -16.28 -19.75
C VAL A 158 -3.00 -14.93 -19.03
N ILE A 159 -4.20 -14.35 -19.06
CA ILE A 159 -4.51 -13.10 -18.37
C ILE A 159 -5.49 -13.41 -17.25
N VAL A 160 -5.20 -12.93 -16.06
CA VAL A 160 -6.05 -13.05 -14.88
C VAL A 160 -6.39 -11.66 -14.39
N ASP A 161 -7.66 -11.31 -14.48
CA ASP A 161 -8.19 -10.07 -13.93
C ASP A 161 -8.43 -10.26 -12.43
N ILE A 162 -8.06 -9.26 -11.65
CA ILE A 162 -8.20 -9.26 -10.20
C ILE A 162 -9.39 -8.40 -9.83
N ASP A 163 -10.41 -9.01 -9.25
CA ASP A 163 -11.68 -8.34 -8.92
C ASP A 163 -11.55 -7.28 -7.81
N LYS A 164 -10.48 -7.38 -7.00
CA LYS A 164 -10.18 -6.43 -5.94
C LYS A 164 -9.09 -5.45 -6.35
N THR A 165 -9.14 -4.25 -5.78
CA THR A 165 -8.04 -3.30 -5.91
C THR A 165 -6.80 -3.81 -5.19
N VAL A 166 -5.63 -3.57 -5.78
CA VAL A 166 -4.32 -4.01 -5.32
C VAL A 166 -3.49 -2.80 -4.93
N TYR A 167 -2.80 -2.87 -3.81
CA TYR A 167 -1.87 -1.83 -3.41
C TYR A 167 -0.58 -1.90 -4.24
N ILE A 168 -0.21 -0.78 -4.85
CA ILE A 168 0.99 -0.62 -5.66
C ILE A 168 2.02 0.21 -4.89
N PRO A 169 3.05 -0.41 -4.28
CA PRO A 169 3.99 0.28 -3.39
C PRO A 169 4.76 1.45 -4.03
N GLU A 170 5.06 1.36 -5.33
CA GLU A 170 5.80 2.40 -6.05
C GLU A 170 5.02 3.71 -6.16
N TYR A 171 3.70 3.62 -6.31
CA TYR A 171 2.82 4.79 -6.42
C TYR A 171 2.09 5.11 -5.12
N ASP A 172 2.21 4.22 -4.10
CA ASP A 172 1.54 4.35 -2.81
C ASP A 172 0.02 4.54 -2.94
N LYS A 173 -0.60 3.76 -3.84
CA LYS A 173 -2.02 3.84 -4.21
C LYS A 173 -2.61 2.48 -4.52
N MET A 174 -3.94 2.42 -4.50
CA MET A 174 -4.75 1.27 -4.92
C MET A 174 -5.11 1.37 -6.39
N TYR A 175 -4.99 0.25 -7.12
CA TYR A 175 -5.33 0.16 -8.54
C TYR A 175 -6.10 -1.12 -8.84
N SER A 176 -6.92 -1.11 -9.89
CA SER A 176 -7.37 -2.33 -10.54
C SER A 176 -6.17 -2.97 -11.23
N ALA A 177 -6.04 -4.28 -11.13
CA ALA A 177 -4.88 -5.01 -11.65
C ALA A 177 -5.31 -6.25 -12.44
N SER A 178 -4.48 -6.62 -13.41
CA SER A 178 -4.48 -7.92 -14.05
C SER A 178 -3.07 -8.47 -14.09
N ILE A 179 -2.92 -9.79 -14.04
CA ILE A 179 -1.64 -10.46 -14.24
C ILE A 179 -1.65 -11.14 -15.60
N LYS A 180 -0.63 -10.84 -16.39
CA LYS A 180 -0.37 -11.44 -17.69
C LYS A 180 0.82 -12.40 -17.56
N MET A 181 0.67 -13.61 -18.06
CA MET A 181 1.66 -14.68 -17.97
C MET A 181 1.91 -15.31 -19.31
N SER A 182 3.18 -15.54 -19.64
CA SER A 182 3.61 -16.20 -20.87
C SER A 182 4.89 -16.98 -20.63
N VAL A 183 5.19 -17.94 -21.50
CA VAL A 183 6.42 -18.78 -21.47
C VAL A 183 7.19 -18.58 -22.76
N TYR A 184 8.50 -18.35 -22.63
CA TYR A 184 9.42 -18.12 -23.75
C TYR A 184 10.57 -19.12 -23.71
N ASP A 185 11.06 -19.56 -24.89
CA ASP A 185 12.34 -20.24 -24.99
C ASP A 185 13.48 -19.23 -24.86
N ASN A 186 14.42 -19.48 -23.94
CA ASN A 186 15.54 -18.58 -23.72
C ASN A 186 16.55 -18.52 -24.91
N ASN A 187 16.42 -19.40 -25.87
CA ASN A 187 17.25 -19.44 -27.09
C ASN A 187 16.59 -18.73 -28.28
N ASP A 188 15.33 -18.33 -28.18
CA ASP A 188 14.65 -17.57 -29.24
C ASP A 188 15.24 -16.16 -29.33
N ASN A 189 15.71 -15.82 -30.55
CA ASN A 189 16.17 -14.47 -30.90
C ASN A 189 14.96 -13.57 -31.17
N ASP A 190 14.13 -13.32 -30.16
CA ASP A 190 13.03 -12.35 -30.29
C ASP A 190 13.57 -10.93 -30.33
N GLU A 191 13.30 -10.23 -31.42
CA GLU A 191 13.72 -8.84 -31.62
C GLU A 191 13.15 -7.90 -30.51
N GLU A 192 11.97 -8.18 -29.98
CA GLU A 192 11.35 -7.40 -28.90
C GLU A 192 12.04 -7.60 -27.53
N LEU A 193 12.64 -8.78 -27.32
CA LEU A 193 13.50 -9.06 -26.17
C LEU A 193 14.99 -8.74 -26.48
N ALA A 194 15.37 -8.67 -27.76
CA ALA A 194 16.74 -8.53 -28.24
C ALA A 194 17.26 -7.09 -28.26
N GLU A 195 16.40 -6.07 -28.27
CA GLU A 195 16.86 -4.66 -28.19
C GLU A 195 17.72 -4.38 -26.95
N ASN A 196 17.78 -5.32 -25.99
CA ASN A 196 18.56 -5.23 -24.77
C ASN A 196 19.62 -6.35 -24.60
N ALA A 197 19.82 -7.20 -25.60
CA ALA A 197 20.77 -8.32 -25.52
C ALA A 197 22.09 -8.00 -26.21
N SER A 198 23.13 -7.80 -25.43
CA SER A 198 24.52 -7.95 -25.94
C SER A 198 24.82 -9.45 -25.94
N ASN A 199 25.03 -10.05 -27.12
CA ASN A 199 25.42 -11.45 -27.35
C ASN A 199 24.32 -12.54 -27.30
N GLY A 200 23.14 -12.33 -27.85
CA GLY A 200 22.18 -13.44 -28.10
C GLY A 200 21.62 -14.16 -26.87
N LYS A 201 21.79 -13.60 -25.66
CA LYS A 201 21.16 -14.06 -24.41
C LYS A 201 20.31 -12.95 -23.81
N ILE A 202 19.08 -13.29 -23.41
CA ILE A 202 18.17 -12.35 -22.74
C ILE A 202 18.88 -11.74 -21.52
N CYS A 203 19.10 -10.43 -21.56
CA CYS A 203 19.70 -9.70 -20.44
C CYS A 203 18.61 -9.34 -19.41
N VAL A 204 18.07 -10.36 -18.72
CA VAL A 204 16.94 -10.29 -17.78
C VAL A 204 17.09 -9.17 -16.74
N ASN A 205 18.32 -8.78 -16.42
CA ASN A 205 18.58 -7.72 -15.43
C ASN A 205 18.11 -6.31 -15.89
N LYS A 206 17.98 -6.07 -17.19
CA LYS A 206 17.50 -4.79 -17.74
C LYS A 206 15.99 -4.74 -17.90
N LEU A 207 15.36 -5.93 -18.05
CA LEU A 207 13.91 -6.05 -18.28
C LEU A 207 13.10 -6.17 -16.98
N ASN A 208 13.73 -6.57 -15.86
CA ASN A 208 13.06 -6.71 -14.57
C ASN A 208 12.75 -5.35 -13.94
N ASN A 209 11.61 -4.77 -14.26
CA ASN A 209 11.06 -3.63 -13.52
C ASN A 209 10.23 -4.10 -12.30
N SER A 210 9.61 -3.18 -11.56
CA SER A 210 8.82 -3.51 -10.38
C SER A 210 7.60 -4.38 -10.67
N TYR A 211 7.08 -4.37 -11.92
CA TYR A 211 5.82 -5.01 -12.32
C TYR A 211 5.97 -6.05 -13.43
N THR A 212 7.18 -6.36 -13.85
CA THR A 212 7.50 -7.47 -14.75
C THR A 212 8.61 -8.29 -14.14
N LYS A 213 8.39 -9.59 -13.97
CA LYS A 213 9.39 -10.51 -13.41
C LYS A 213 9.49 -11.75 -14.28
N TYR A 214 10.70 -12.25 -14.37
CA TYR A 214 11.06 -13.45 -15.11
C TYR A 214 11.50 -14.55 -14.17
N PHE A 215 11.05 -15.77 -14.43
CA PHE A 215 11.30 -16.94 -13.62
C PHE A 215 11.83 -18.08 -14.47
N ASP A 216 12.64 -18.92 -13.88
CA ASP A 216 13.06 -20.19 -14.47
C ASP A 216 11.86 -21.15 -14.43
N TYR A 217 11.22 -21.37 -15.59
CA TYR A 217 9.99 -22.17 -15.73
C TYR A 217 10.16 -23.59 -15.20
N ASP A 218 11.38 -24.17 -15.37
CA ASP A 218 11.65 -25.56 -14.97
C ASP A 218 11.72 -25.72 -13.45
N LYS A 219 11.92 -24.62 -12.70
CA LYS A 219 11.92 -24.57 -11.23
C LYS A 219 10.56 -24.30 -10.62
N LEU A 220 9.53 -24.06 -11.44
CA LEU A 220 8.17 -23.75 -10.97
C LEU A 220 7.31 -25.02 -10.96
N ASN A 221 6.41 -25.11 -9.99
CA ASN A 221 5.28 -26.01 -10.11
C ASN A 221 4.36 -25.55 -11.24
N LYS A 222 3.69 -26.48 -11.86
CA LYS A 222 2.81 -26.18 -13.02
C LYS A 222 1.47 -25.57 -12.62
N LEU A 223 1.15 -25.60 -11.34
CA LEU A 223 -0.03 -24.93 -10.77
C LEU A 223 0.44 -23.83 -9.84
N LEU A 224 0.11 -22.60 -10.17
CA LEU A 224 0.41 -21.42 -9.36
C LEU A 224 -0.88 -20.79 -8.85
N ASP A 225 -0.80 -20.22 -7.65
CA ASP A 225 -1.90 -19.48 -7.02
C ASP A 225 -1.63 -17.97 -7.11
N ILE A 226 -2.60 -17.22 -7.61
CA ILE A 226 -2.62 -15.76 -7.53
C ILE A 226 -3.61 -15.41 -6.44
N ARG A 227 -3.14 -14.77 -5.39
CA ARG A 227 -3.92 -14.46 -4.20
C ARG A 227 -3.31 -13.35 -3.36
N PHE A 228 -4.06 -12.92 -2.37
CA PHE A 228 -3.54 -12.04 -1.33
C PHE A 228 -2.78 -12.81 -0.23
N LYS A 229 -2.17 -12.06 0.69
CA LYS A 229 -1.28 -12.61 1.72
C LYS A 229 -2.00 -13.58 2.67
N ASN A 230 -1.30 -14.67 3.01
CA ASN A 230 -1.64 -15.59 4.09
C ASN A 230 -0.62 -15.47 5.25
N VAL A 231 -0.99 -15.94 6.45
CA VAL A 231 -0.15 -15.83 7.67
C VAL A 231 1.14 -16.63 7.54
N GLU A 232 1.09 -17.79 6.90
CA GLU A 232 2.22 -18.74 6.76
C GLU A 232 3.13 -18.46 5.57
N ASP A 233 2.84 -17.45 4.77
CA ASP A 233 3.61 -17.14 3.56
C ASP A 233 5.08 -16.86 3.85
N ARG A 234 5.92 -17.50 3.04
CA ARG A 234 7.38 -17.38 3.08
C ARG A 234 7.92 -17.05 1.69
N ILE A 235 8.98 -16.27 1.65
CA ILE A 235 9.70 -15.94 0.43
C ILE A 235 11.17 -16.31 0.58
N VAL A 236 11.75 -16.87 -0.48
CA VAL A 236 13.19 -17.16 -0.54
C VAL A 236 13.93 -15.87 -0.85
N VAL A 237 14.85 -15.49 0.03
CA VAL A 237 15.52 -14.18 -0.01
C VAL A 237 16.99 -14.24 -0.43
N SER A 238 17.55 -15.44 -0.58
CA SER A 238 18.92 -15.65 -1.04
C SER A 238 19.02 -16.86 -1.96
N GLU A 239 20.05 -16.86 -2.79
CA GLU A 239 20.40 -18.00 -3.67
C GLU A 239 20.71 -19.29 -2.89
N SER A 240 21.14 -19.16 -1.64
CA SER A 240 21.38 -20.29 -0.71
C SER A 240 20.09 -20.89 -0.14
N GLY A 241 18.91 -20.44 -0.57
CA GLY A 241 17.61 -20.97 -0.15
C GLY A 241 17.10 -20.47 1.20
N ASN A 242 17.72 -19.45 1.80
CA ASN A 242 17.22 -18.87 3.05
C ASN A 242 15.83 -18.29 2.87
N THR A 243 14.91 -18.73 3.73
CA THR A 243 13.51 -18.27 3.71
C THR A 243 13.24 -17.24 4.78
N LYS A 244 12.34 -16.32 4.49
CA LYS A 244 11.86 -15.30 5.41
C LYS A 244 10.33 -15.25 5.43
N LYS A 245 9.71 -15.05 6.59
CA LYS A 245 8.24 -14.81 6.63
C LYS A 245 7.93 -13.56 5.83
N LEU A 246 6.92 -13.62 4.96
CA LEU A 246 6.51 -12.50 4.10
C LEU A 246 6.19 -11.25 4.93
N LYS A 247 5.49 -11.40 6.07
CA LYS A 247 5.20 -10.30 7.00
C LYS A 247 6.47 -9.52 7.40
N LYS A 248 7.59 -10.22 7.66
CA LYS A 248 8.86 -9.59 8.03
C LYS A 248 9.47 -8.88 6.83
N GLU A 249 9.42 -9.48 5.64
CA GLU A 249 9.93 -8.86 4.41
C GLU A 249 9.19 -7.56 4.09
N LEU A 250 7.85 -7.56 4.18
CA LEU A 250 7.02 -6.36 3.97
C LEU A 250 7.32 -5.27 5.01
N THR A 251 7.63 -5.66 6.25
CA THR A 251 8.03 -4.72 7.30
C THR A 251 9.39 -4.08 7.00
N ASP A 252 10.38 -4.90 6.62
CA ASP A 252 11.72 -4.43 6.30
C ASP A 252 11.74 -3.54 5.05
N ARG A 253 10.78 -3.74 4.14
CA ARG A 253 10.53 -2.91 2.96
C ARG A 253 9.66 -1.67 3.26
N LYS A 254 9.32 -1.44 4.53
CA LYS A 254 8.52 -0.30 5.00
C LYS A 254 7.12 -0.21 4.37
N ILE A 255 6.55 -1.35 3.95
CA ILE A 255 5.16 -1.36 3.46
C ILE A 255 4.22 -1.05 4.62
N PRO A 256 3.31 -0.07 4.49
CA PRO A 256 2.35 0.29 5.52
C PRO A 256 1.52 -0.92 5.99
N ALA A 257 1.27 -1.02 7.30
CA ALA A 257 0.56 -2.16 7.86
C ALA A 257 -0.87 -2.30 7.31
N SER A 258 -1.51 -1.17 6.99
CA SER A 258 -2.84 -1.09 6.37
C SER A 258 -2.92 -1.74 4.99
N HIS A 259 -1.82 -1.70 4.22
CA HIS A 259 -1.79 -2.17 2.83
C HIS A 259 -1.12 -3.53 2.63
N ARG A 260 -0.60 -4.16 3.70
CA ARG A 260 0.10 -5.45 3.57
C ARG A 260 -0.80 -6.59 3.14
N ASP A 261 -2.09 -6.51 3.45
CA ASP A 261 -3.08 -7.51 3.08
C ASP A 261 -3.65 -7.29 1.66
N GLU A 262 -3.29 -6.16 1.04
CA GLU A 262 -3.73 -5.74 -0.31
C GLU A 262 -2.62 -5.90 -1.37
N ILE A 263 -1.48 -6.51 -1.00
CA ILE A 263 -0.42 -6.86 -1.94
C ILE A 263 -0.75 -8.18 -2.62
N LEU A 264 -0.78 -8.14 -3.95
CA LEU A 264 -1.00 -9.31 -4.78
C LEU A 264 0.23 -10.21 -4.80
N LEU A 265 0.02 -11.51 -4.68
CA LEU A 265 1.06 -12.52 -4.64
C LEU A 265 0.87 -13.51 -5.77
N VAL A 266 1.99 -13.93 -6.37
CA VAL A 266 2.09 -15.16 -7.17
C VAL A 266 2.78 -16.19 -6.30
N CYS A 267 2.12 -17.32 -6.06
CA CYS A 267 2.55 -18.32 -5.08
C CYS A 267 2.58 -19.74 -5.69
N ASP A 268 3.47 -20.52 -5.16
CA ASP A 268 3.49 -21.97 -5.25
C ASP A 268 3.14 -22.53 -3.87
N ASN A 269 1.85 -22.80 -3.62
CA ASN A 269 1.30 -23.04 -2.28
C ASN A 269 1.63 -21.89 -1.31
N ASN A 270 2.33 -22.18 -0.19
CA ASN A 270 2.75 -21.17 0.80
C ASN A 270 4.11 -20.50 0.45
N ARG A 271 4.75 -20.90 -0.64
CA ARG A 271 5.99 -20.30 -1.15
C ARG A 271 5.64 -19.14 -2.06
N VAL A 272 5.99 -17.94 -1.66
CA VAL A 272 5.79 -16.73 -2.47
C VAL A 272 6.88 -16.66 -3.52
N LEU A 273 6.48 -16.71 -4.80
CA LEU A 273 7.36 -16.51 -5.94
C LEU A 273 7.56 -15.01 -6.19
N TRP A 274 6.47 -14.27 -6.09
CA TRP A 274 6.50 -12.83 -6.29
C TRP A 274 5.46 -12.12 -5.41
N ALA A 275 5.92 -11.17 -4.61
CA ALA A 275 5.08 -10.14 -4.03
C ALA A 275 5.13 -8.93 -4.96
N CYS A 276 4.03 -8.66 -5.67
CA CYS A 276 3.95 -7.69 -6.75
C CYS A 276 4.38 -6.30 -6.30
N GLY A 277 5.29 -5.67 -7.05
CA GLY A 277 5.87 -4.37 -6.71
C GLY A 277 6.85 -4.37 -5.53
N VAL A 278 7.03 -5.50 -4.82
CA VAL A 278 7.88 -5.58 -3.63
C VAL A 278 9.13 -6.40 -3.89
N ARG A 279 8.99 -7.71 -4.14
CA ARG A 279 10.13 -8.61 -4.29
C ARG A 279 9.74 -9.92 -4.98
N ARG A 280 10.66 -10.44 -5.80
CA ARG A 280 10.67 -11.79 -6.34
C ARG A 280 11.48 -12.73 -5.42
N CYS A 281 11.19 -14.04 -5.43
CA CYS A 281 12.03 -15.06 -4.84
C CYS A 281 13.38 -15.17 -5.58
N GLU A 282 14.43 -15.59 -4.90
CA GLU A 282 15.78 -15.68 -5.49
C GLU A 282 16.07 -17.05 -6.11
N ASP A 283 15.47 -18.11 -5.62
CA ASP A 283 15.74 -19.49 -6.04
C ASP A 283 15.14 -19.86 -7.40
N CYS A 284 14.12 -19.13 -7.87
CA CYS A 284 13.55 -19.28 -9.21
C CYS A 284 14.08 -18.26 -10.21
N ARG A 285 15.24 -17.67 -9.94
CA ARG A 285 15.84 -16.69 -10.83
C ARG A 285 16.27 -17.33 -12.15
N VAL A 286 16.06 -16.61 -13.25
CA VAL A 286 16.62 -16.95 -14.56
C VAL A 286 18.13 -16.83 -14.50
N THR A 287 18.81 -17.87 -14.99
CA THR A 287 20.29 -17.97 -15.06
C THR A 287 20.72 -18.28 -16.49
N GLY A 288 22.02 -18.28 -16.75
CA GLY A 288 22.55 -18.65 -18.06
C GLY A 288 22.27 -20.11 -18.49
N SER A 289 21.81 -20.96 -17.57
CA SER A 289 21.44 -22.35 -17.82
C SER A 289 19.92 -22.57 -17.96
N THR A 290 19.11 -21.54 -17.73
CA THR A 290 17.64 -21.61 -17.86
C THR A 290 17.27 -21.82 -19.34
N LYS A 291 16.46 -22.83 -19.63
CA LYS A 291 15.97 -23.14 -20.98
C LYS A 291 14.68 -22.38 -21.30
N ASN A 292 13.71 -22.47 -20.41
CA ASN A 292 12.42 -21.83 -20.56
C ASN A 292 12.22 -20.73 -19.50
N VAL A 293 11.75 -19.58 -19.93
CA VAL A 293 11.52 -18.40 -19.10
C VAL A 293 10.01 -18.17 -18.99
N PHE A 294 9.53 -17.98 -17.76
CA PHE A 294 8.15 -17.63 -17.43
C PHE A 294 8.05 -16.21 -16.91
#